data_0f9f2b7f75c610700148d8ac6b12ebed
#
_entry.id   0f9f2b7f75c610700148d8ac6b12ebed
#
_cell.length_a   1.000
_cell.length_b   1.000
_cell.length_c   1.000
_cell.angle_alpha   90.00
_cell.angle_beta   90.00
_cell.angle_gamma   90.00
#
_symmetry.space_group_name_H-M   'P 1'
#
loop_
_entity.id
_entity.type
_entity.pdbx_description
1 polymer ?
#
loop_
_entity_poly.entity_id
_entity_poly.type
_entity_poly.pdbx_seq_one_letter_code
_entity_poly.pdbx_strand_id
1 'polypeptide(L)'
;MSLNDSIKRGEYLVKTIGCHDCHSPKAMTERGPQLIAELALSGHQAGDSLPPMAPETIKNGWMLMNGQLTAFVGPWGVSFSANITSDDTGIGNWSMQRFKLAMREGKLKGDKNGRMMLPPMPWENFAKLNDEDLESMFKYLKSTKAINNAVPAPIPPTRLDSLKSA
;
A
#
# COMPACT_ATOMS: atom_id res chain seq x y z
N MET A 1 8.96 3.82 26.41
CA MET A 1 9.91 3.96 25.27
C MET A 1 10.03 5.43 24.92
N SER A 2 11.23 5.98 24.69
CA SER A 2 11.37 7.37 24.21
C SER A 2 10.76 7.52 22.80
N LEU A 3 10.48 8.76 22.38
CA LEU A 3 9.97 9.00 21.01
C LEU A 3 10.96 8.48 19.95
N ASN A 4 12.25 8.71 20.15
CA ASN A 4 13.29 8.27 19.23
C ASN A 4 13.36 6.71 19.16
N ASP A 5 13.26 6.04 20.30
CA ASP A 5 13.26 4.57 20.33
C ASP A 5 12.00 4.01 19.65
N SER A 6 10.84 4.64 19.85
CA SER A 6 9.61 4.27 19.15
C SER A 6 9.75 4.42 17.62
N ILE A 7 10.33 5.53 17.14
CA ILE A 7 10.56 5.74 15.71
C ILE A 7 11.51 4.67 15.15
N LYS A 8 12.62 4.37 15.83
CA LYS A 8 13.55 3.30 15.41
C LYS A 8 12.88 1.92 15.39
N ARG A 9 12.06 1.63 16.41
CA ARG A 9 11.26 0.39 16.44
C ARG A 9 10.30 0.32 15.27
N GLY A 10 9.59 1.41 14.98
CA GLY A 10 8.68 1.52 13.86
C GLY A 10 9.38 1.37 12.51
N GLU A 11 10.54 1.97 12.33
CA GLU A 11 11.38 1.79 11.14
C GLU A 11 11.75 0.33 10.93
N TYR A 12 12.23 -0.32 11.98
CA TYR A 12 12.55 -1.75 11.94
C TYR A 12 11.34 -2.59 11.51
N LEU A 13 10.18 -2.36 12.12
CA LEU A 13 8.95 -3.09 11.79
C LEU A 13 8.52 -2.86 10.34
N VAL A 14 8.40 -1.61 9.91
CA VAL A 14 7.99 -1.26 8.54
C VAL A 14 8.90 -1.89 7.49
N LYS A 15 10.21 -1.94 7.76
CA LYS A 15 11.19 -2.58 6.86
C LYS A 15 11.10 -4.10 6.88
N THR A 16 10.93 -4.71 8.05
CA THR A 16 11.02 -6.18 8.19
C THR A 16 9.74 -6.91 7.88
N ILE A 17 8.57 -6.29 8.09
CA ILE A 17 7.27 -6.92 7.77
C ILE A 17 6.81 -6.66 6.33
N GLY A 18 7.66 -6.03 5.49
CA GLY A 18 7.46 -5.93 4.06
C GLY A 18 6.54 -4.79 3.58
N CYS A 19 6.37 -3.70 4.35
CA CYS A 19 5.57 -2.56 3.87
C CYS A 19 6.12 -1.98 2.56
N HIS A 20 7.45 -1.94 2.41
CA HIS A 20 8.10 -1.47 1.20
C HIS A 20 7.84 -2.36 -0.03
N ASP A 21 7.51 -3.65 0.16
CA ASP A 21 7.31 -4.58 -0.94
C ASP A 21 6.16 -4.15 -1.86
N CYS A 22 5.11 -3.57 -1.29
CA CYS A 22 3.97 -3.06 -2.04
C CYS A 22 3.89 -1.52 -2.07
N HIS A 23 4.27 -0.84 -0.99
CA HIS A 23 4.06 0.61 -0.86
C HIS A 23 5.19 1.47 -1.44
N SER A 24 6.25 0.87 -1.98
CA SER A 24 7.35 1.62 -2.60
C SER A 24 7.50 1.22 -4.07
N PRO A 25 7.43 2.19 -5.00
CA PRO A 25 7.69 1.94 -6.42
C PRO A 25 9.09 1.35 -6.66
N LYS A 26 9.21 0.55 -7.70
CA LYS A 26 10.45 -0.13 -8.07
C LYS A 26 10.81 0.10 -9.53
N ALA A 27 12.10 0.19 -9.78
CA ALA A 27 12.66 0.10 -11.13
C ALA A 27 13.11 -1.34 -11.39
N MET A 28 12.86 -1.84 -12.59
CA MET A 28 13.36 -3.15 -13.00
C MET A 28 14.86 -3.04 -13.32
N THR A 29 15.66 -3.93 -12.75
CA THR A 29 17.11 -4.03 -12.98
C THR A 29 17.46 -5.46 -13.39
N GLU A 30 18.71 -5.69 -13.77
CA GLU A 30 19.23 -7.04 -14.05
C GLU A 30 19.09 -7.98 -12.84
N ARG A 31 18.99 -7.45 -11.62
CA ARG A 31 18.79 -8.20 -10.37
C ARG A 31 17.33 -8.26 -9.93
N GLY A 32 16.39 -7.91 -10.82
CA GLY A 32 14.97 -7.81 -10.52
C GLY A 32 14.53 -6.41 -10.03
N PRO A 33 13.31 -6.30 -9.47
CA PRO A 33 12.76 -5.03 -9.01
C PRO A 33 13.58 -4.46 -7.85
N GLN A 34 14.06 -3.23 -7.99
CA GLN A 34 14.79 -2.51 -6.95
C GLN A 34 14.02 -1.26 -6.53
N LEU A 35 13.97 -1.00 -5.23
CA LEU A 35 13.27 0.14 -4.65
C LEU A 35 13.82 1.47 -5.19
N ILE A 36 12.91 2.37 -5.60
CA ILE A 36 13.26 3.76 -5.92
C ILE A 36 13.23 4.55 -4.61
N ALA A 37 14.39 4.86 -4.06
CA ALA A 37 14.54 5.44 -2.73
C ALA A 37 13.78 6.77 -2.56
N GLU A 38 13.76 7.60 -3.62
CA GLU A 38 13.09 8.90 -3.64
C GLU A 38 11.57 8.79 -3.53
N LEU A 39 11.00 7.62 -3.88
CA LEU A 39 9.57 7.33 -3.86
C LEU A 39 9.18 6.33 -2.77
N ALA A 40 10.07 6.09 -1.81
CA ALA A 40 9.82 5.11 -0.75
C ALA A 40 8.49 5.39 -0.01
N LEU A 41 7.65 4.36 0.12
CA LEU A 41 6.35 4.38 0.81
C LEU A 41 5.28 5.29 0.18
N SER A 42 5.52 5.83 -1.03
CA SER A 42 4.56 6.72 -1.70
C SER A 42 3.42 6.00 -2.44
N GLY A 43 3.45 4.67 -2.49
CA GLY A 43 2.42 3.86 -3.17
C GLY A 43 2.51 3.87 -4.69
N HIS A 44 1.44 3.44 -5.33
CA HIS A 44 1.33 3.47 -6.79
C HIS A 44 1.31 4.91 -7.30
N GLN A 45 2.16 5.22 -8.29
CA GLN A 45 2.26 6.59 -8.78
C GLN A 45 1.05 6.97 -9.65
N ALA A 46 0.48 8.14 -9.38
CA ALA A 46 -0.73 8.62 -10.05
C ALA A 46 -0.59 8.76 -11.57
N GLY A 47 0.63 9.00 -12.04
CA GLY A 47 0.95 9.14 -13.47
C GLY A 47 1.27 7.84 -14.20
N ASP A 48 1.35 6.72 -13.50
CA ASP A 48 1.72 5.44 -14.11
C ASP A 48 0.52 4.80 -14.80
N SER A 49 0.74 4.34 -16.03
CA SER A 49 -0.22 3.51 -16.74
C SER A 49 -0.09 2.04 -16.35
N LEU A 50 -1.22 1.34 -16.32
CA LEU A 50 -1.21 -0.10 -16.13
C LEU A 50 -0.79 -0.81 -17.43
N PRO A 51 0.00 -1.89 -17.34
CA PRO A 51 0.25 -2.73 -18.49
C PRO A 51 -1.06 -3.39 -18.95
N PRO A 52 -1.22 -3.65 -20.26
CA PRO A 52 -2.39 -4.35 -20.76
C PRO A 52 -2.42 -5.80 -20.24
N MET A 53 -3.62 -6.33 -20.03
CA MET A 53 -3.82 -7.70 -19.59
C MET A 53 -5.06 -8.35 -20.25
N ALA A 54 -5.07 -9.68 -20.34
CA ALA A 54 -6.23 -10.46 -20.75
C ALA A 54 -7.12 -10.77 -19.54
N PRO A 55 -8.36 -10.28 -19.45
CA PRO A 55 -9.25 -10.54 -18.32
C PRO A 55 -9.55 -12.03 -18.08
N GLU A 56 -9.46 -12.85 -19.11
CA GLU A 56 -9.59 -14.31 -19.02
C GLU A 56 -8.56 -14.92 -18.07
N THR A 57 -7.39 -14.31 -17.92
CA THR A 57 -6.36 -14.76 -16.97
C THR A 57 -6.91 -14.76 -15.54
N ILE A 58 -7.67 -13.75 -15.17
CA ILE A 58 -8.30 -13.66 -13.83
C ILE A 58 -9.41 -14.69 -13.69
N LYS A 59 -10.24 -14.89 -14.75
CA LYS A 59 -11.30 -15.91 -14.76
C LYS A 59 -10.74 -17.32 -14.63
N ASN A 60 -9.53 -17.55 -15.11
CA ASN A 60 -8.81 -18.83 -15.01
C ASN A 60 -8.11 -19.03 -13.64
N GLY A 61 -8.34 -18.15 -12.68
CA GLY A 61 -7.87 -18.31 -11.31
C GLY A 61 -6.53 -17.65 -11.00
N TRP A 62 -5.96 -16.86 -11.90
CA TRP A 62 -4.73 -16.12 -11.66
C TRP A 62 -4.99 -14.77 -11.01
N MET A 63 -4.06 -14.32 -10.20
CA MET A 63 -3.94 -12.93 -9.76
C MET A 63 -2.64 -12.35 -10.31
N LEU A 64 -2.67 -11.09 -10.73
CA LEU A 64 -1.54 -10.44 -11.40
C LEU A 64 -1.06 -9.24 -10.58
N MET A 65 0.19 -8.87 -10.78
CA MET A 65 0.78 -7.63 -10.26
C MET A 65 1.61 -6.96 -11.35
N ASN A 66 1.70 -5.62 -11.29
CA ASN A 66 2.58 -4.88 -12.20
C ASN A 66 4.06 -5.06 -11.80
N GLY A 67 4.98 -4.72 -12.70
CA GLY A 67 6.42 -4.86 -12.45
C GLY A 67 6.97 -4.04 -11.28
N GLN A 68 6.27 -3.01 -10.86
CA GLN A 68 6.63 -2.19 -9.69
C GLN A 68 6.08 -2.75 -8.37
N LEU A 69 5.25 -3.79 -8.40
CA LEU A 69 4.57 -4.39 -7.24
C LEU A 69 3.67 -3.39 -6.48
N THR A 70 3.06 -2.44 -7.19
CA THR A 70 2.20 -1.39 -6.62
C THR A 70 0.76 -1.42 -7.12
N ALA A 71 0.47 -2.24 -8.14
CA ALA A 71 -0.88 -2.49 -8.65
C ALA A 71 -1.13 -3.99 -8.75
N PHE A 72 -2.32 -4.43 -8.33
CA PHE A 72 -2.69 -5.84 -8.22
C PHE A 72 -4.06 -6.06 -8.83
N VAL A 73 -4.18 -7.10 -9.62
CA VAL A 73 -5.43 -7.46 -10.32
C VAL A 73 -5.92 -8.83 -9.88
N GLY A 74 -7.17 -8.92 -9.56
CA GLY A 74 -7.82 -10.16 -9.14
C GLY A 74 -9.34 -10.10 -9.29
N PRO A 75 -10.07 -11.04 -8.68
CA PRO A 75 -11.54 -11.04 -8.71
C PRO A 75 -12.18 -9.77 -8.18
N TRP A 76 -11.46 -8.99 -7.37
CA TRP A 76 -11.90 -7.69 -6.83
C TRP A 76 -11.73 -6.53 -7.82
N GLY A 77 -11.15 -6.73 -8.99
CA GLY A 77 -10.75 -5.69 -9.92
C GLY A 77 -9.27 -5.33 -9.78
N VAL A 78 -8.94 -4.04 -9.84
CA VAL A 78 -7.57 -3.54 -9.62
C VAL A 78 -7.51 -2.78 -8.30
N SER A 79 -6.57 -3.15 -7.46
CA SER A 79 -6.19 -2.40 -6.26
C SER A 79 -4.82 -1.76 -6.44
N PHE A 80 -4.63 -0.60 -5.82
CA PHE A 80 -3.39 0.16 -5.84
C PHE A 80 -2.85 0.32 -4.42
N SER A 81 -1.54 0.15 -4.27
CA SER A 81 -0.87 0.39 -2.99
C SER A 81 -0.97 1.86 -2.60
N ALA A 82 -1.42 2.11 -1.39
CA ALA A 82 -1.62 3.46 -0.88
C ALA A 82 -0.29 4.20 -0.64
N ASN A 83 -0.34 5.53 -0.73
CA ASN A 83 0.68 6.39 -0.17
C ASN A 83 0.58 6.33 1.36
N ILE A 84 1.65 5.91 2.02
CA ILE A 84 1.73 5.83 3.50
C ILE A 84 2.83 6.72 4.06
N THR A 85 3.30 7.70 3.27
CA THR A 85 4.21 8.75 3.73
C THR A 85 3.48 9.77 4.59
N SER A 86 4.23 10.69 5.20
CA SER A 86 3.71 11.78 6.02
C SER A 86 3.03 12.92 5.22
N ASP A 87 2.90 12.79 3.90
CA ASP A 87 2.17 13.74 3.06
C ASP A 87 0.65 13.68 3.31
N ASP A 88 -0.07 14.78 3.03
CA ASP A 88 -1.53 14.84 3.16
C ASP A 88 -2.26 13.88 2.22
N THR A 89 -1.67 13.55 1.07
CA THR A 89 -2.17 12.50 0.15
C THR A 89 -1.92 11.08 0.67
N GLY A 90 -1.07 10.95 1.69
CA GLY A 90 -0.79 9.72 2.42
C GLY A 90 -1.50 9.69 3.77
N ILE A 91 -0.69 9.53 4.86
CA ILE A 91 -1.21 9.49 6.23
C ILE A 91 -0.92 10.76 7.03
N GLY A 92 -0.51 11.85 6.36
CA GLY A 92 -0.14 13.10 6.99
C GLY A 92 -1.21 13.63 7.95
N ASN A 93 -2.47 13.55 7.58
CA ASN A 93 -3.63 14.02 8.37
C ASN A 93 -4.29 12.91 9.21
N TRP A 94 -3.66 11.75 9.37
CA TRP A 94 -4.24 10.68 10.16
C TRP A 94 -3.92 10.84 11.65
N SER A 95 -4.89 10.47 12.49
CA SER A 95 -4.67 10.23 13.90
C SER A 95 -4.21 8.79 14.14
N MET A 96 -3.61 8.54 15.31
CA MET A 96 -3.28 7.20 15.77
C MET A 96 -4.50 6.26 15.77
N GLN A 97 -5.64 6.76 16.21
CA GLN A 97 -6.88 5.99 16.24
C GLN A 97 -7.30 5.58 14.81
N ARG A 98 -7.19 6.49 13.85
CA ARG A 98 -7.49 6.20 12.45
C ARG A 98 -6.55 5.13 11.89
N PHE A 99 -5.26 5.21 12.20
CA PHE A 99 -4.28 4.20 11.80
C PHE A 99 -4.58 2.83 12.43
N LYS A 100 -4.87 2.80 13.74
CA LYS A 100 -5.26 1.56 14.43
C LYS A 100 -6.51 0.93 13.81
N LEU A 101 -7.51 1.72 13.47
CA LEU A 101 -8.73 1.22 12.83
C LEU A 101 -8.44 0.58 11.46
N ALA A 102 -7.59 1.21 10.66
CA ALA A 102 -7.14 0.65 9.39
C ALA A 102 -6.44 -0.70 9.57
N MET A 103 -5.50 -0.78 10.52
CA MET A 103 -4.67 -1.96 10.73
C MET A 103 -5.37 -3.09 11.50
N ARG A 104 -6.31 -2.78 12.40
CA ARG A 104 -7.03 -3.75 13.21
C ARG A 104 -8.26 -4.32 12.54
N GLU A 105 -8.98 -3.47 11.81
CA GLU A 105 -10.28 -3.79 11.25
C GLU A 105 -10.29 -3.80 9.72
N GLY A 106 -9.14 -3.59 9.08
CA GLY A 106 -9.01 -3.58 7.62
C GLY A 106 -9.82 -2.47 6.92
N LYS A 107 -10.19 -1.42 7.66
CA LYS A 107 -10.99 -0.33 7.12
C LYS A 107 -10.17 0.60 6.24
N LEU A 108 -10.60 0.77 4.99
CA LEU A 108 -9.91 1.65 4.05
C LEU A 108 -9.78 3.06 4.65
N LYS A 109 -8.55 3.57 4.64
CA LYS A 109 -8.19 4.89 5.18
C LYS A 109 -8.61 5.09 6.64
N GLY A 110 -8.82 4.00 7.40
CA GLY A 110 -9.28 4.07 8.79
C GLY A 110 -10.65 4.76 8.96
N ASP A 111 -11.50 4.68 7.95
CA ASP A 111 -12.89 5.15 8.04
C ASP A 111 -13.78 4.01 8.57
N LYS A 112 -14.36 4.21 9.76
CA LYS A 112 -15.22 3.22 10.42
C LYS A 112 -16.39 2.77 9.53
N ASN A 113 -16.96 3.69 8.76
CA ASN A 113 -18.08 3.43 7.87
C ASN A 113 -17.62 3.10 6.43
N GLY A 114 -16.32 3.15 6.19
CA GLY A 114 -15.74 2.86 4.89
C GLY A 114 -15.74 1.36 4.55
N ARG A 115 -15.47 1.07 3.27
CA ARG A 115 -15.29 -0.30 2.81
C ARG A 115 -14.03 -0.94 3.41
N MET A 116 -13.94 -2.24 3.29
CA MET A 116 -12.71 -2.97 3.61
C MET A 116 -11.58 -2.66 2.62
N MET A 117 -10.34 -2.79 3.06
CA MET A 117 -9.19 -2.80 2.17
C MET A 117 -9.31 -3.94 1.16
N LEU A 118 -8.82 -3.71 -0.05
CA LEU A 118 -8.78 -4.75 -1.08
C LEU A 118 -7.50 -5.59 -0.95
N PRO A 119 -7.54 -6.85 -1.41
CA PRO A 119 -6.32 -7.64 -1.52
C PRO A 119 -5.26 -6.92 -2.40
N PRO A 120 -3.98 -7.18 -2.19
CA PRO A 120 -3.39 -8.19 -1.29
C PRO A 120 -2.98 -7.66 0.09
N MET A 121 -3.41 -6.45 0.52
CA MET A 121 -3.00 -5.89 1.81
C MET A 121 -3.34 -6.86 2.96
N PRO A 122 -2.33 -7.47 3.64
CA PRO A 122 -2.56 -8.52 4.64
C PRO A 122 -2.85 -7.93 6.03
N TRP A 123 -3.86 -7.08 6.11
CA TRP A 123 -4.20 -6.38 7.35
C TRP A 123 -4.55 -7.35 8.51
N GLU A 124 -5.06 -8.54 8.23
CA GLU A 124 -5.37 -9.55 9.23
C GLU A 124 -4.11 -10.03 9.99
N ASN A 125 -2.95 -10.01 9.32
CA ASN A 125 -1.68 -10.30 9.97
C ASN A 125 -1.25 -9.15 10.86
N PHE A 126 -1.38 -7.93 10.39
CA PHE A 126 -0.99 -6.72 11.14
C PHE A 126 -1.95 -6.44 12.30
N ALA A 127 -3.21 -6.89 12.21
CA ALA A 127 -4.16 -6.84 13.31
C ALA A 127 -3.69 -7.59 14.57
N LYS A 128 -2.73 -8.50 14.44
CA LYS A 128 -2.15 -9.27 15.56
C LYS A 128 -0.98 -8.57 16.26
N LEU A 129 -0.46 -7.48 15.69
CA LEU A 129 0.59 -6.68 16.33
C LEU A 129 0.06 -6.09 17.64
N ASN A 130 0.91 -5.99 18.66
CA ASN A 130 0.56 -5.28 19.87
C ASN A 130 0.42 -3.77 19.63
N ASP A 131 -0.18 -3.06 20.57
CA ASP A 131 -0.43 -1.62 20.42
C ASP A 131 0.85 -0.80 20.36
N GLU A 132 1.87 -1.18 21.12
CA GLU A 132 3.15 -0.49 21.16
C GLU A 132 3.87 -0.56 19.80
N ASP A 133 3.82 -1.71 19.13
CA ASP A 133 4.38 -1.89 17.79
C ASP A 133 3.59 -1.09 16.74
N LEU A 134 2.26 -1.10 16.77
CA LEU A 134 1.44 -0.28 15.88
C LEU A 134 1.69 1.23 16.07
N GLU A 135 1.81 1.67 17.32
CA GLU A 135 2.14 3.06 17.63
C GLU A 135 3.52 3.46 17.14
N SER A 136 4.49 2.54 17.29
CA SER A 136 5.85 2.75 16.79
C SER A 136 5.87 2.85 15.27
N MET A 137 5.17 1.98 14.55
CA MET A 137 5.02 2.05 13.10
C MET A 137 4.40 3.38 12.66
N PHE A 138 3.31 3.81 13.30
CA PHE A 138 2.67 5.08 12.97
C PHE A 138 3.61 6.27 13.18
N LYS A 139 4.32 6.32 14.32
CA LYS A 139 5.30 7.38 14.61
C LYS A 139 6.40 7.44 13.54
N TYR A 140 6.91 6.27 13.15
CA TYR A 140 7.90 6.20 12.07
C TYR A 140 7.31 6.70 10.74
N LEU A 141 6.17 6.20 10.30
CA LEU A 141 5.54 6.62 9.05
C LEU A 141 5.25 8.13 9.04
N LYS A 142 4.84 8.70 10.17
CA LYS A 142 4.67 10.16 10.33
C LYS A 142 5.98 10.95 10.28
N SER A 143 7.12 10.31 10.49
CA SER A 143 8.45 10.91 10.41
C SER A 143 9.12 10.76 9.04
N THR A 144 8.51 10.02 8.11
CA THR A 144 9.05 9.82 6.75
C THR A 144 8.99 11.10 5.93
N LYS A 145 9.79 11.15 4.86
CA LYS A 145 9.70 12.22 3.87
C LYS A 145 8.29 12.28 3.28
N ALA A 146 7.68 13.44 3.32
CA ALA A 146 6.40 13.68 2.67
C ALA A 146 6.55 13.62 1.15
N ILE A 147 5.78 12.75 0.49
CA ILE A 147 5.77 12.61 -0.97
C ILE A 147 4.33 12.80 -1.44
N ASN A 148 4.09 13.89 -2.16
CA ASN A 148 2.78 14.18 -2.71
C ASN A 148 2.48 13.22 -3.86
N ASN A 149 1.52 12.31 -3.63
CA ASN A 149 1.07 11.34 -4.63
C ASN A 149 -0.36 10.89 -4.29
N ALA A 150 -1.33 11.38 -5.06
CA ALA A 150 -2.73 10.99 -4.93
C ALA A 150 -2.98 9.69 -5.70
N VAL A 151 -2.80 8.55 -5.00
CA VAL A 151 -2.99 7.21 -5.59
C VAL A 151 -4.38 7.08 -6.23
N PRO A 152 -4.49 6.53 -7.46
CA PRO A 152 -5.76 6.36 -8.15
C PRO A 152 -6.79 5.53 -7.36
N ALA A 153 -8.07 5.78 -7.64
CA ALA A 153 -9.14 4.93 -7.13
C ALA A 153 -9.04 3.52 -7.73
N PRO A 154 -9.44 2.47 -7.00
CA PRO A 154 -9.45 1.11 -7.53
C PRO A 154 -10.39 0.97 -8.73
N ILE A 155 -10.05 0.06 -9.65
CA ILE A 155 -10.88 -0.25 -10.82
C ILE A 155 -11.76 -1.45 -10.46
N PRO A 156 -13.10 -1.35 -10.55
CA PRO A 156 -13.99 -2.45 -10.21
C PRO A 156 -13.89 -3.61 -11.21
N PRO A 157 -14.27 -4.84 -10.82
CA PRO A 157 -14.20 -6.03 -11.70
C PRO A 157 -14.94 -5.86 -13.02
N THR A 158 -16.02 -5.10 -13.02
CA THR A 158 -16.83 -4.82 -14.24
C THR A 158 -16.11 -3.98 -15.28
N ARG A 159 -14.97 -3.38 -14.94
CA ARG A 159 -14.16 -2.54 -15.83
C ARG A 159 -12.81 -3.16 -16.22
N LEU A 160 -12.56 -4.43 -15.90
CA LEU A 160 -11.30 -5.10 -16.25
C LEU A 160 -11.07 -5.16 -17.78
N ASP A 161 -12.14 -5.17 -18.57
CA ASP A 161 -12.04 -5.12 -20.03
C ASP A 161 -11.35 -3.85 -20.56
N SER A 162 -11.33 -2.77 -19.78
CA SER A 162 -10.61 -1.54 -20.13
C SER A 162 -9.07 -1.70 -20.11
N LEU A 163 -8.57 -2.82 -19.60
CA LEU A 163 -7.14 -3.14 -19.54
C LEU A 163 -6.68 -4.06 -20.69
N LYS A 164 -7.58 -4.45 -21.60
CA LYS A 164 -7.20 -5.20 -22.81
C LYS A 164 -6.26 -4.35 -23.67
N SER A 165 -5.29 -5.00 -24.29
CA SER A 165 -4.56 -4.40 -25.40
C SER A 165 -5.56 -4.00 -26.51
N ALA A 166 -5.39 -2.84 -27.09
CA ALA A 166 -6.08 -2.49 -28.31
C ALA A 166 -5.62 -3.39 -29.47
#